data_1df51dc510273fc849541f6bda00e968
#
_entry.id   1df51dc510273fc849541f6bda00e968
#
_cell.length_a   1.000
_cell.length_b   1.000
_cell.length_c   1.000
_cell.angle_alpha   90.00
_cell.angle_beta   90.00
_cell.angle_gamma   90.00
#
_symmetry.space_group_name_H-M   'P 1'
#
loop_
_entity.id
_entity.type
_entity.pdbx_description
1 polymer ?
#
loop_
_entity_poly.entity_id
_entity_poly.type
_entity_poly.pdbx_seq_one_letter_code
_entity_poly.pdbx_strand_id
1 'polypeptide(L)'
;MLKIVPLFLLLLATLPTPAQEQPKEVVYYGFDPDIVTNYISGNRRSLGYIRITVELMLEDKSFLPAIEHHEPLILDIIYGTISKQPEDKIKSLTGREEIRLALLDQLQQAMKREAGNTIIRDILFTKYLYQ
;
A
#
# COMPACT_ATOMS: atom_id res chain seq x y z
N MET A 1 -62.82 -44.44 -18.58
CA MET A 1 -61.86 -43.67 -19.36
C MET A 1 -60.99 -42.87 -18.42
N LEU A 2 -59.75 -43.25 -18.24
CA LEU A 2 -58.78 -42.58 -17.37
C LEU A 2 -58.12 -41.48 -18.17
N LYS A 3 -58.36 -40.22 -17.85
CA LYS A 3 -57.66 -39.07 -18.48
C LYS A 3 -56.36 -38.83 -17.73
N ILE A 4 -55.24 -39.21 -18.39
CA ILE A 4 -53.90 -38.92 -17.90
C ILE A 4 -53.58 -37.48 -18.26
N VAL A 5 -53.47 -36.62 -17.21
CA VAL A 5 -52.99 -35.26 -17.36
C VAL A 5 -51.47 -35.33 -17.23
N PRO A 6 -50.67 -34.91 -18.24
CA PRO A 6 -49.25 -34.86 -18.07
C PRO A 6 -48.87 -33.68 -17.17
N LEU A 7 -48.30 -33.97 -16.01
CA LEU A 7 -47.69 -33.05 -15.12
C LEU A 7 -46.39 -32.54 -15.74
N PHE A 8 -46.45 -31.38 -16.39
CA PHE A 8 -45.28 -30.71 -16.95
C PHE A 8 -44.48 -30.10 -15.81
N LEU A 9 -43.44 -30.86 -15.37
CA LEU A 9 -42.53 -30.40 -14.34
C LEU A 9 -41.64 -29.29 -14.92
N LEU A 10 -41.96 -28.03 -14.61
CA LEU A 10 -41.21 -26.86 -15.03
C LEU A 10 -39.91 -26.82 -14.19
N LEU A 11 -38.82 -27.40 -14.74
CA LEU A 11 -37.49 -27.31 -14.15
C LEU A 11 -36.96 -25.89 -14.34
N LEU A 12 -37.16 -25.02 -13.34
CA LEU A 12 -36.50 -23.70 -13.29
C LEU A 12 -35.01 -23.93 -13.16
N ALA A 13 -34.29 -23.87 -14.27
CA ALA A 13 -32.82 -23.79 -14.27
C ALA A 13 -32.42 -22.44 -13.66
N THR A 14 -32.00 -22.44 -12.40
CA THR A 14 -31.35 -21.28 -11.77
C THR A 14 -29.99 -21.12 -12.41
N LEU A 15 -29.88 -20.21 -13.38
CA LEU A 15 -28.61 -19.78 -13.92
C LEU A 15 -27.84 -19.06 -12.80
N PRO A 16 -26.56 -19.40 -12.55
CA PRO A 16 -25.75 -18.65 -11.61
C PRO A 16 -25.60 -17.24 -12.15
N THR A 17 -26.12 -16.27 -11.40
CA THR A 17 -25.87 -14.86 -11.67
C THR A 17 -24.38 -14.61 -11.49
N PRO A 18 -23.67 -14.08 -12.51
CA PRO A 18 -22.27 -13.72 -12.30
C PRO A 18 -22.22 -12.68 -11.18
N ALA A 19 -21.41 -12.97 -10.15
CA ALA A 19 -21.16 -12.01 -9.10
C ALA A 19 -20.56 -10.76 -9.75
N GLN A 20 -21.27 -9.63 -9.68
CA GLN A 20 -20.74 -8.36 -10.14
C GLN A 20 -19.61 -8.00 -9.19
N GLU A 21 -18.37 -8.04 -9.69
CA GLU A 21 -17.24 -7.48 -8.98
C GLU A 21 -17.55 -5.99 -8.75
N GLN A 22 -17.58 -5.60 -7.48
CA GLN A 22 -17.74 -4.18 -7.14
C GLN A 22 -16.53 -3.42 -7.68
N PRO A 23 -16.72 -2.25 -8.33
CA PRO A 23 -15.60 -1.48 -8.84
C PRO A 23 -14.65 -1.13 -7.70
N LYS A 24 -13.35 -1.32 -7.92
CA LYS A 24 -12.30 -0.96 -6.96
C LYS A 24 -12.30 0.54 -6.74
N GLU A 25 -12.24 0.96 -5.49
CA GLU A 25 -12.13 2.36 -5.10
C GLU A 25 -10.76 2.62 -4.49
N VAL A 26 -9.92 3.33 -5.25
CA VAL A 26 -8.58 3.75 -4.79
C VAL A 26 -8.72 4.78 -3.69
N VAL A 27 -7.99 4.57 -2.60
CA VAL A 27 -7.90 5.50 -1.48
C VAL A 27 -6.46 5.72 -1.08
N TYR A 28 -6.20 6.82 -0.37
CA TYR A 28 -4.88 7.15 0.17
C TYR A 28 -4.87 7.00 1.69
N TYR A 29 -3.77 6.49 2.21
CA TYR A 29 -3.52 6.36 3.63
C TYR A 29 -2.26 7.16 4.00
N GLY A 30 -2.41 8.16 4.85
CA GLY A 30 -1.32 8.98 5.36
C GLY A 30 -0.96 8.64 6.79
N PHE A 31 0.21 9.07 7.23
CA PHE A 31 0.69 8.91 8.59
C PHE A 31 0.69 10.27 9.30
N ASP A 32 0.20 10.29 10.52
CA ASP A 32 0.20 11.46 11.39
C ASP A 32 0.81 11.08 12.77
N PRO A 33 1.84 11.76 13.21
CA PRO A 33 2.53 12.91 12.59
C PRO A 33 3.42 12.54 11.40
N ASP A 34 4.00 13.57 10.75
CA ASP A 34 5.01 13.38 9.70
C ASP A 34 6.16 12.50 10.18
N ILE A 35 6.74 11.74 9.26
CA ILE A 35 7.91 10.91 9.55
C ILE A 35 9.14 11.80 9.63
N VAL A 36 9.79 11.80 10.78
CA VAL A 36 11.07 12.52 11.01
C VAL A 36 12.12 11.49 11.39
N THR A 37 13.18 11.42 10.60
CA THR A 37 14.29 10.49 10.86
C THR A 37 15.61 11.10 10.40
N ASN A 38 16.69 10.37 10.61
CA ASN A 38 18.02 10.76 10.12
C ASN A 38 18.36 10.02 8.81
N TYR A 39 19.34 10.55 8.13
CA TYR A 39 20.04 9.88 7.03
C TYR A 39 21.55 9.94 7.24
N ILE A 40 22.32 9.19 6.45
CA ILE A 40 23.77 9.17 6.55
C ILE A 40 24.34 10.42 5.92
N SER A 41 24.78 11.38 6.76
CA SER A 41 25.45 12.60 6.31
C SER A 41 26.82 12.31 5.77
N GLY A 42 27.24 13.07 4.73
CA GLY A 42 28.60 13.08 4.23
C GLY A 42 29.63 13.64 5.23
N ASN A 43 29.16 14.40 6.22
CA ASN A 43 29.97 14.91 7.32
C ASN A 43 29.74 14.07 8.59
N ARG A 44 30.76 13.31 9.02
CA ARG A 44 30.68 12.45 10.20
C ARG A 44 30.44 13.19 11.53
N ARG A 45 30.53 14.50 11.55
CA ARG A 45 30.33 15.35 12.75
C ARG A 45 28.90 15.81 12.94
N SER A 46 28.03 15.67 11.93
CA SER A 46 26.63 16.07 11.99
C SER A 46 25.73 14.96 11.48
N LEU A 47 24.54 14.85 12.08
CA LEU A 47 23.48 14.01 11.59
C LEU A 47 22.67 14.80 10.57
N GLY A 48 22.34 14.17 9.44
CA GLY A 48 21.34 14.69 8.52
C GLY A 48 19.94 14.31 8.99
N TYR A 49 19.01 15.23 8.93
CA TYR A 49 17.61 15.01 9.29
C TYR A 49 16.72 15.21 8.09
N ILE A 50 15.69 14.39 8.00
CA ILE A 50 14.67 14.48 6.98
C ILE A 50 13.28 14.39 7.59
N ARG A 51 12.37 15.23 7.11
CA ARG A 51 10.94 15.17 7.40
C ARG A 51 10.20 14.83 6.12
N ILE A 52 9.45 13.76 6.15
CA ILE A 52 8.69 13.26 5.01
C ILE A 52 7.24 13.04 5.41
N THR A 53 6.33 13.50 4.58
CA THR A 53 4.94 13.04 4.61
C THR A 53 4.79 11.97 3.55
N VAL A 54 4.43 10.76 3.98
CA VAL A 54 4.24 9.60 3.11
C VAL A 54 2.76 9.30 3.01
N GLU A 55 2.28 9.12 1.80
CA GLU A 55 0.94 8.63 1.55
C GLU A 55 0.99 7.35 0.73
N LEU A 56 0.26 6.34 1.18
CA LEU A 56 0.12 5.07 0.50
C LEU A 56 -1.13 5.10 -0.36
N MET A 57 -0.97 4.85 -1.67
CA MET A 57 -2.10 4.62 -2.56
C MET A 57 -2.50 3.15 -2.45
N LEU A 58 -3.72 2.87 -1.98
CA LEU A 58 -4.24 1.52 -1.85
C LEU A 58 -5.03 1.12 -3.09
N GLU A 59 -4.93 -0.15 -3.46
CA GLU A 59 -5.67 -0.71 -4.60
C GLU A 59 -7.18 -0.61 -4.43
N ASP A 60 -7.67 -0.70 -3.19
CA ASP A 60 -9.08 -0.57 -2.83
C ASP A 60 -9.26 -0.18 -1.37
N LYS A 61 -10.34 0.55 -1.08
CA LYS A 61 -10.69 0.97 0.29
C LYS A 61 -10.90 -0.18 1.26
N SER A 62 -11.27 -1.36 0.77
CA SER A 62 -11.45 -2.56 1.60
C SER A 62 -10.17 -3.01 2.30
N PHE A 63 -9.01 -2.54 1.84
CA PHE A 63 -7.72 -2.83 2.46
C PHE A 63 -7.31 -1.90 3.61
N LEU A 64 -8.08 -0.84 3.88
CA LEU A 64 -7.77 0.08 4.98
C LEU A 64 -7.56 -0.64 6.33
N PRO A 65 -8.43 -1.57 6.76
CA PRO A 65 -8.22 -2.28 8.03
C PRO A 65 -6.89 -3.05 8.08
N ALA A 66 -6.47 -3.66 6.97
CA ALA A 66 -5.20 -4.38 6.90
C ALA A 66 -4.01 -3.43 7.04
N ILE A 67 -4.05 -2.26 6.42
CA ILE A 67 -3.02 -1.23 6.54
C ILE A 67 -2.94 -0.70 7.97
N GLU A 68 -4.07 -0.38 8.58
CA GLU A 68 -4.14 0.08 9.98
C GLU A 68 -3.58 -0.96 10.94
N HIS A 69 -3.91 -2.22 10.74
CA HIS A 69 -3.42 -3.33 11.56
C HIS A 69 -1.89 -3.49 11.45
N HIS A 70 -1.33 -3.30 10.26
CA HIS A 70 0.10 -3.45 10.00
C HIS A 70 0.89 -2.14 10.01
N GLU A 71 0.29 -1.04 10.47
CA GLU A 71 0.95 0.27 10.52
C GLU A 71 2.31 0.25 11.22
N PRO A 72 2.50 -0.40 12.37
CA PRO A 72 3.81 -0.47 13.01
C PRO A 72 4.89 -1.11 12.12
N LEU A 73 4.55 -2.17 11.40
CA LEU A 73 5.46 -2.82 10.46
C LEU A 73 5.79 -1.91 9.28
N ILE A 74 4.80 -1.23 8.74
CA ILE A 74 4.96 -0.30 7.62
C ILE A 74 5.89 0.85 8.03
N LEU A 75 5.67 1.45 9.18
CA LEU A 75 6.51 2.51 9.72
C LEU A 75 7.95 2.03 9.96
N ASP A 76 8.14 0.84 10.50
CA ASP A 76 9.47 0.26 10.71
C ASP A 76 10.25 0.13 9.39
N ILE A 77 9.59 -0.32 8.33
CA ILE A 77 10.19 -0.43 7.00
C ILE A 77 10.55 0.95 6.45
N ILE A 78 9.67 1.95 6.59
CA ILE A 78 9.91 3.31 6.12
C ILE A 78 11.10 3.93 6.85
N TYR A 79 11.10 3.91 8.18
CA TYR A 79 12.19 4.43 9.00
C TYR A 79 13.51 3.73 8.68
N GLY A 80 13.51 2.40 8.64
CA GLY A 80 14.70 1.59 8.39
C GLY A 80 15.28 1.82 7.00
N THR A 81 14.45 2.04 6.00
CA THR A 81 14.92 2.29 4.63
C THR A 81 15.51 3.69 4.49
N ILE A 82 14.85 4.71 5.02
CA ILE A 82 15.29 6.10 4.88
C ILE A 82 16.57 6.35 5.69
N SER A 83 16.65 5.84 6.92
CA SER A 83 17.80 6.07 7.81
C SER A 83 19.11 5.50 7.28
N LYS A 84 19.06 4.58 6.35
CA LYS A 84 20.25 3.97 5.72
C LYS A 84 20.69 4.68 4.43
N GLN A 85 19.96 5.68 3.98
CA GLN A 85 20.28 6.36 2.72
C GLN A 85 21.40 7.38 2.90
N PRO A 86 22.34 7.43 1.95
CA PRO A 86 23.38 8.45 1.95
C PRO A 86 22.81 9.81 1.51
N GLU A 87 23.50 10.87 1.90
CA GLU A 87 23.09 12.26 1.65
C GLU A 87 22.85 12.57 0.18
N ASP A 88 23.68 12.07 -0.70
CA ASP A 88 23.55 12.29 -2.16
C ASP A 88 22.25 11.70 -2.72
N LYS A 89 21.81 10.55 -2.22
CA LYS A 89 20.51 9.99 -2.58
C LYS A 89 19.33 10.78 -2.01
N ILE A 90 19.44 11.21 -0.76
CA ILE A 90 18.39 12.00 -0.10
C ILE A 90 18.18 13.33 -0.85
N LYS A 91 19.26 13.99 -1.28
CA LYS A 91 19.22 15.35 -1.84
C LYS A 91 19.03 15.40 -3.36
N SER A 92 19.10 14.28 -4.07
CA SER A 92 18.90 14.24 -5.51
C SER A 92 17.49 13.80 -5.90
N LEU A 93 16.98 14.30 -7.02
CA LEU A 93 15.69 13.87 -7.56
C LEU A 93 15.70 12.39 -7.96
N THR A 94 16.79 11.94 -8.58
CA THR A 94 16.97 10.53 -8.96
C THR A 94 17.03 9.63 -7.72
N GLY A 95 17.79 10.03 -6.70
CA GLY A 95 17.89 9.28 -5.45
C GLY A 95 16.57 9.21 -4.70
N ARG A 96 15.80 10.30 -4.67
CA ARG A 96 14.46 10.32 -4.10
C ARG A 96 13.52 9.31 -4.78
N GLU A 97 13.57 9.22 -6.11
CA GLU A 97 12.77 8.26 -6.86
C GLU A 97 13.22 6.82 -6.61
N GLU A 98 14.52 6.56 -6.54
CA GLU A 98 15.06 5.26 -6.17
C GLU A 98 14.60 4.82 -4.78
N ILE A 99 14.60 5.72 -3.81
CA ILE A 99 14.11 5.48 -2.45
C ILE A 99 12.61 5.15 -2.47
N ARG A 100 11.83 5.92 -3.21
CA ARG A 100 10.39 5.71 -3.33
C ARG A 100 10.06 4.33 -3.90
N LEU A 101 10.73 3.93 -4.98
CA LEU A 101 10.54 2.62 -5.61
C LEU A 101 11.02 1.47 -4.73
N ALA A 102 12.14 1.63 -4.01
CA ALA A 102 12.63 0.62 -3.07
C ALA A 102 11.66 0.44 -1.90
N LEU A 103 11.10 1.52 -1.37
CA LEU A 103 10.06 1.47 -0.33
C LEU A 103 8.81 0.77 -0.82
N LEU A 104 8.33 1.12 -2.02
CA LEU A 104 7.15 0.49 -2.60
C LEU A 104 7.32 -1.02 -2.70
N ASP A 105 8.44 -1.48 -3.24
CA ASP A 105 8.74 -2.91 -3.37
C ASP A 105 8.76 -3.62 -2.01
N GLN A 106 9.45 -3.06 -1.02
CA GLN A 106 9.54 -3.63 0.33
C GLN A 106 8.17 -3.70 1.02
N LEU A 107 7.36 -2.65 0.89
CA LEU A 107 6.02 -2.61 1.49
C LEU A 107 5.05 -3.57 0.79
N GLN A 108 5.11 -3.68 -0.53
CA GLN A 108 4.31 -4.65 -1.27
C GLN A 108 4.66 -6.09 -0.87
N GLN A 109 5.94 -6.41 -0.74
CA GLN A 109 6.38 -7.74 -0.30
C GLN A 109 5.96 -8.03 1.14
N ALA A 110 6.06 -7.05 2.03
CA ALA A 110 5.61 -7.17 3.41
C ALA A 110 4.10 -7.43 3.50
N MET A 111 3.29 -6.67 2.75
CA MET A 111 1.84 -6.86 2.73
C MET A 111 1.44 -8.19 2.12
N LYS A 112 2.10 -8.65 1.08
CA LYS A 112 1.87 -9.96 0.49
C LYS A 112 2.15 -11.09 1.49
N ARG A 113 3.22 -10.97 2.28
CA ARG A 113 3.60 -11.94 3.31
C ARG A 113 2.62 -11.94 4.48
N GLU A 114 2.22 -10.77 4.97
CA GLU A 114 1.43 -10.62 6.20
C GLU A 114 -0.09 -10.63 5.96
N ALA A 115 -0.55 -10.13 4.83
CA ALA A 115 -1.96 -9.98 4.50
C ALA A 115 -2.41 -10.75 3.24
N GLY A 116 -1.50 -11.42 2.54
CA GLY A 116 -1.81 -12.24 1.39
C GLY A 116 -1.93 -11.50 0.06
N ASN A 117 -1.92 -10.16 0.06
CA ASN A 117 -2.00 -9.30 -1.13
C ASN A 117 -1.00 -8.16 -1.04
N THR A 118 -0.62 -7.60 -2.18
CA THR A 118 0.31 -6.46 -2.24
C THR A 118 -0.31 -5.18 -1.68
N ILE A 119 -1.61 -4.99 -1.83
CA ILE A 119 -2.45 -3.92 -1.24
C ILE A 119 -2.05 -2.51 -1.68
N ILE A 120 -0.77 -2.18 -1.59
CA ILE A 120 -0.23 -0.84 -1.88
C ILE A 120 0.11 -0.76 -3.36
N ARG A 121 -0.58 0.14 -4.06
CA ARG A 121 -0.39 0.37 -5.49
C ARG A 121 0.78 1.30 -5.78
N ASP A 122 0.94 2.35 -4.94
CA ASP A 122 2.00 3.34 -5.09
C ASP A 122 2.26 4.06 -3.77
N ILE A 123 3.35 4.82 -3.71
CA ILE A 123 3.73 5.67 -2.58
C ILE A 123 3.96 7.08 -3.10
N LEU A 124 3.44 8.07 -2.36
CA LEU A 124 3.66 9.49 -2.63
C LEU A 124 4.43 10.12 -1.47
N PHE A 125 5.43 10.93 -1.80
CA PHE A 125 6.08 11.85 -0.89
C PHE A 125 5.48 13.24 -1.11
N THR A 126 4.54 13.64 -0.25
CA THR A 126 3.84 14.92 -0.37
C THR A 126 4.58 16.07 0.30
N LYS A 127 5.46 15.76 1.24
CA LYS A 127 6.43 16.68 1.85
C LYS A 127 7.78 15.97 1.93
N TYR A 128 8.85 16.68 1.59
CA TYR A 128 10.20 16.11 1.59
C TYR A 128 11.20 17.22 1.91
N LEU A 129 11.51 17.36 3.21
CA LEU A 129 12.36 18.43 3.73
C LEU A 129 13.58 17.81 4.42
N TYR A 130 14.77 18.31 4.12
CA TYR A 130 16.02 17.83 4.70
C TYR A 130 16.91 19.00 5.16
N GLN A 131 17.78 18.69 6.14
CA GLN A 131 18.83 19.60 6.66
C GLN A 131 20.18 18.88 6.58
#